data_970e7e292142236263bc60ca9cf05636
#
_entry.id   970e7e292142236263bc60ca9cf05636
#
_cell.length_a   1.000
_cell.length_b   1.000
_cell.length_c   1.000
_cell.angle_alpha   90.00
_cell.angle_beta   90.00
_cell.angle_gamma   90.00
#
_symmetry.space_group_name_H-M   'P 1'
#
loop_
_entity.id
_entity.type
_entity.pdbx_description
1 polymer ?
#
loop_
_entity_poly.entity_id
_entity_poly.type
_entity_poly.pdbx_seq_one_letter_code
_entity_poly.pdbx_strand_id
1 'polypeptide(L)'
;MPVVARGRPRAGGAAPAVRAEVAGPDWEERCYAAGCAFAREVAGGLLAALEAWLHLSRPAGYAVEGWRTRVLVTRMGDLQVRRRLYRDAAGHCHFLLDAHLGWLPRQLTTPSVLALLVDWATDVPFADAARKLAAATAGVLSGPTVRRQLRRVAARVSTAEVAMHQTWETSGRIPEPAGERTVSPLYVEADGVHVKTQREPAHRGGYELKCASAYEGWERVADPTPGHPRPHFALVAKQVYCHAHATSGPAALPFWEGASLALHRTYDLSRLSLVVVGGDGANWIDSACDVFARVVRQRDGFHLARDAARGWGTTTGAQLYESVRAGDQPTTLDLLAVPVLSALSPPAPRLALPPPTPPTATPAAAPAAAPAAAPEPRRAHWSRRQVARARRAVQGQVGTPDAAAEWRTQVALHEIPLDARALGTQEGTNAHLLARRMKRRGMSWTVSGARAMGKARELVTNGTLAPWCLAATGTVAALRRSERLAALPDAPLPWPHVTCPATHGPPHDATVAHLQRVLQGGYRLR
;
A
#
# COMPACT_ATOMS: atom_id res chain seq x y z
N MET A 1 27.08 -55.04 -0.46
CA MET A 1 25.81 -54.56 -0.97
C MET A 1 24.74 -55.63 -0.68
N PRO A 2 23.82 -55.45 0.29
CA PRO A 2 22.67 -56.34 0.42
C PRO A 2 21.43 -55.66 -0.22
N VAL A 3 20.75 -56.42 -1.04
CA VAL A 3 19.48 -56.11 -1.70
C VAL A 3 18.38 -56.14 -0.63
N VAL A 4 17.72 -54.98 -0.42
CA VAL A 4 16.54 -54.91 0.44
C VAL A 4 15.30 -55.28 -0.38
N ALA A 5 14.68 -56.39 -0.01
CA ALA A 5 13.43 -56.89 -0.57
C ALA A 5 12.28 -55.88 -0.29
N ARG A 6 11.65 -55.39 -1.35
CA ARG A 6 10.41 -54.59 -1.28
C ARG A 6 9.24 -55.50 -0.96
N GLY A 7 8.83 -55.53 0.33
CA GLY A 7 7.53 -56.09 0.73
C GLY A 7 6.38 -55.24 0.20
N ARG A 8 5.50 -55.81 -0.63
CA ARG A 8 4.22 -55.21 -1.02
C ARG A 8 3.30 -55.10 0.20
N PRO A 9 2.70 -53.97 0.49
CA PRO A 9 1.68 -53.88 1.53
C PRO A 9 0.43 -54.68 1.11
N ARG A 10 -0.02 -55.57 2.00
CA ARG A 10 -1.31 -56.27 1.83
C ARG A 10 -2.46 -55.28 1.90
N ALA A 11 -3.30 -55.26 0.86
CA ALA A 11 -4.51 -54.49 0.78
C ALA A 11 -5.57 -55.03 1.75
N GLY A 12 -5.69 -54.43 2.92
CA GLY A 12 -6.78 -54.66 3.88
C GLY A 12 -7.80 -53.55 3.83
N GLY A 13 -9.01 -53.86 3.56
CA GLY A 13 -10.34 -53.35 3.83
C GLY A 13 -10.69 -51.83 3.90
N ALA A 14 -9.72 -50.92 4.03
CA ALA A 14 -9.98 -49.47 4.14
C ALA A 14 -9.93 -48.68 2.78
N ALA A 15 -9.62 -49.39 1.69
CA ALA A 15 -9.38 -48.76 0.38
C ALA A 15 -10.62 -48.18 -0.35
N PRO A 16 -11.88 -48.65 -0.17
CA PRO A 16 -13.00 -48.10 -0.93
C PRO A 16 -13.47 -46.73 -0.46
N ALA A 17 -13.49 -46.46 0.85
CA ALA A 17 -13.94 -45.15 1.38
C ALA A 17 -12.94 -44.04 1.06
N VAL A 18 -11.62 -44.31 1.23
CA VAL A 18 -10.55 -43.34 0.86
C VAL A 18 -10.52 -43.10 -0.64
N ARG A 19 -10.77 -44.13 -1.49
CA ARG A 19 -10.88 -43.97 -2.94
C ARG A 19 -12.06 -43.08 -3.35
N ALA A 20 -13.20 -43.19 -2.68
CA ALA A 20 -14.39 -42.35 -2.98
C ALA A 20 -14.19 -40.90 -2.58
N GLU A 21 -13.47 -40.63 -1.49
CA GLU A 21 -13.17 -39.27 -1.04
C GLU A 21 -12.08 -38.56 -1.88
N VAL A 22 -11.14 -39.32 -2.43
CA VAL A 22 -10.01 -38.76 -3.24
C VAL A 22 -10.29 -38.86 -4.75
N ALA A 23 -11.32 -39.56 -5.20
CA ALA A 23 -11.57 -39.80 -6.63
C ALA A 23 -12.34 -38.70 -7.39
N GLY A 24 -12.76 -37.61 -6.73
CA GLY A 24 -13.47 -36.50 -7.38
C GLY A 24 -12.55 -35.33 -7.75
N PRO A 25 -12.93 -34.50 -8.74
CA PRO A 25 -12.14 -33.34 -9.16
C PRO A 25 -11.99 -32.27 -8.06
N ASP A 26 -12.74 -32.35 -6.99
CA ASP A 26 -12.79 -31.44 -5.83
C ASP A 26 -12.02 -31.98 -4.59
N TRP A 27 -11.15 -32.98 -4.80
CA TRP A 27 -10.39 -33.61 -3.68
C TRP A 27 -9.51 -32.59 -2.93
N GLU A 28 -8.92 -31.64 -3.63
CA GLU A 28 -8.06 -30.62 -3.04
C GLU A 28 -8.86 -29.70 -2.11
N GLU A 29 -10.02 -29.22 -2.55
CA GLU A 29 -10.92 -28.41 -1.75
C GLU A 29 -11.42 -29.15 -0.52
N ARG A 30 -11.72 -30.44 -0.65
CA ARG A 30 -12.13 -31.27 0.50
C ARG A 30 -11.00 -31.48 1.49
N CYS A 31 -9.79 -31.77 1.02
CA CYS A 31 -8.61 -31.86 1.88
C CYS A 31 -8.31 -30.53 2.57
N TYR A 32 -8.39 -29.42 1.85
CA TYR A 32 -8.21 -28.08 2.42
C TYR A 32 -9.27 -27.77 3.49
N ALA A 33 -10.53 -28.03 3.19
CA ALA A 33 -11.64 -27.82 4.13
C ALA A 33 -11.49 -28.66 5.40
N ALA A 34 -11.10 -29.95 5.26
CA ALA A 34 -10.82 -30.84 6.38
C ALA A 34 -9.63 -30.35 7.22
N GLY A 35 -8.53 -29.93 6.57
CA GLY A 35 -7.38 -29.34 7.24
C GLY A 35 -7.73 -28.07 8.03
N CYS A 36 -8.53 -27.17 7.43
CA CYS A 36 -9.05 -25.98 8.10
C CYS A 36 -9.97 -26.34 9.29
N ALA A 37 -10.83 -27.33 9.16
CA ALA A 37 -11.69 -27.81 10.25
C ALA A 37 -10.86 -28.32 11.42
N PHE A 38 -9.89 -29.17 11.16
CA PHE A 38 -8.95 -29.68 12.16
C PHE A 38 -8.17 -28.55 12.85
N ALA A 39 -7.63 -27.60 12.08
CA ALA A 39 -6.91 -26.47 12.63
C ALA A 39 -7.78 -25.58 13.54
N ARG A 40 -9.08 -25.41 13.20
CA ARG A 40 -10.05 -24.69 14.07
C ARG A 40 -10.31 -25.45 15.37
N GLU A 41 -10.42 -26.76 15.31
CA GLU A 41 -10.62 -27.62 16.50
C GLU A 41 -9.42 -27.49 17.45
N VAL A 42 -8.19 -27.63 16.93
CA VAL A 42 -6.95 -27.44 17.70
C VAL A 42 -6.88 -26.05 18.32
N ALA A 43 -7.12 -25.00 17.53
CA ALA A 43 -7.11 -23.62 18.01
C ALA A 43 -8.18 -23.39 19.08
N GLY A 44 -9.38 -23.94 18.89
CA GLY A 44 -10.47 -23.89 19.87
C GLY A 44 -10.10 -24.58 21.19
N GLY A 45 -9.48 -25.75 21.11
CA GLY A 45 -8.99 -26.49 22.28
C GLY A 45 -7.92 -25.74 23.07
N LEU A 46 -6.93 -25.16 22.37
CA LEU A 46 -5.89 -24.34 23.00
C LEU A 46 -6.47 -23.09 23.68
N LEU A 47 -7.41 -22.40 23.04
CA LEU A 47 -8.08 -21.24 23.63
C LEU A 47 -8.96 -21.62 24.84
N ALA A 48 -9.62 -22.77 24.79
CA ALA A 48 -10.40 -23.28 25.92
C ALA A 48 -9.49 -23.66 27.11
N ALA A 49 -8.34 -24.26 26.85
CA ALA A 49 -7.33 -24.57 27.87
C ALA A 49 -6.78 -23.28 28.50
N LEU A 50 -6.44 -22.27 27.69
CA LEU A 50 -6.00 -20.97 28.18
C LEU A 50 -7.08 -20.28 29.02
N GLU A 51 -8.35 -20.33 28.59
CA GLU A 51 -9.48 -19.78 29.32
C GLU A 51 -9.65 -20.46 30.70
N ALA A 52 -9.48 -21.78 30.76
CA ALA A 52 -9.53 -22.54 32.00
C ALA A 52 -8.38 -22.14 32.93
N TRP A 53 -7.16 -22.02 32.43
CA TRP A 53 -6.00 -21.56 33.18
C TRP A 53 -6.19 -20.13 33.74
N LEU A 54 -6.65 -19.20 32.90
CA LEU A 54 -6.96 -17.83 33.32
C LEU A 54 -8.06 -17.77 34.38
N HIS A 55 -9.00 -18.71 34.36
CA HIS A 55 -10.00 -18.83 35.40
C HIS A 55 -9.40 -19.21 36.75
N LEU A 56 -8.47 -20.15 36.76
CA LEU A 56 -7.77 -20.59 37.99
C LEU A 56 -6.86 -19.50 38.56
N SER A 57 -6.21 -18.73 37.68
CA SER A 57 -5.28 -17.66 38.03
C SER A 57 -5.92 -16.25 38.07
N ARG A 58 -7.26 -16.17 38.08
CA ARG A 58 -7.96 -14.89 38.08
C ARG A 58 -7.65 -14.03 39.31
N PRO A 59 -7.64 -12.71 39.18
CA PRO A 59 -7.47 -11.81 40.33
C PRO A 59 -8.52 -12.05 41.40
N ALA A 60 -8.14 -11.84 42.69
CA ALA A 60 -9.08 -11.86 43.80
C ALA A 60 -10.19 -10.84 43.57
N GLY A 61 -11.43 -11.17 43.98
CA GLY A 61 -12.60 -10.28 43.79
C GLY A 61 -13.26 -10.36 42.40
N TYR A 62 -12.75 -11.16 41.47
CA TYR A 62 -13.40 -11.36 40.17
C TYR A 62 -14.44 -12.49 40.23
N ALA A 63 -15.71 -12.16 40.16
CA ALA A 63 -16.84 -13.09 40.12
C ALA A 63 -17.19 -13.45 38.70
N VAL A 64 -17.56 -14.71 38.45
CA VAL A 64 -18.02 -15.17 37.13
C VAL A 64 -19.49 -14.84 36.94
N GLU A 65 -19.84 -14.07 35.91
CA GLU A 65 -21.23 -13.74 35.58
C GLU A 65 -21.83 -14.64 34.48
N GLY A 66 -21.02 -15.46 33.84
CA GLY A 66 -21.50 -16.39 32.82
C GLY A 66 -20.57 -16.49 31.61
N TRP A 67 -21.08 -17.07 30.56
CA TRP A 67 -20.34 -17.33 29.32
C TRP A 67 -20.83 -16.43 28.17
N ARG A 68 -19.89 -16.03 27.31
CA ARG A 68 -20.19 -15.32 26.07
C ARG A 68 -19.37 -15.92 24.93
N THR A 69 -20.02 -16.13 23.79
CA THR A 69 -19.34 -16.60 22.56
C THR A 69 -18.91 -15.42 21.71
N ARG A 70 -17.71 -15.52 21.16
CA ARG A 70 -17.16 -14.60 20.16
C ARG A 70 -16.85 -15.38 18.89
N VAL A 71 -17.17 -14.82 17.73
CA VAL A 71 -16.75 -15.36 16.45
C VAL A 71 -15.63 -14.48 15.90
N LEU A 72 -14.52 -15.13 15.51
CA LEU A 72 -13.39 -14.50 14.85
C LEU A 72 -13.20 -15.13 13.47
N VAL A 73 -13.13 -14.31 12.44
CA VAL A 73 -12.70 -14.75 11.11
C VAL A 73 -11.19 -14.95 11.15
N THR A 74 -10.77 -16.19 10.92
CA THR A 74 -9.36 -16.60 10.90
C THR A 74 -8.98 -17.11 9.52
N ARG A 75 -7.70 -17.37 9.27
CA ARG A 75 -7.26 -18.01 8.02
C ARG A 75 -7.82 -19.43 7.83
N MET A 76 -8.25 -20.05 8.91
CA MET A 76 -8.85 -21.40 8.94
C MET A 76 -10.38 -21.35 8.82
N GLY A 77 -10.99 -20.17 8.63
CA GLY A 77 -12.43 -19.92 8.67
C GLY A 77 -12.91 -19.31 9.99
N ASP A 78 -14.21 -19.33 10.22
CA ASP A 78 -14.84 -18.75 11.41
C ASP A 78 -14.55 -19.62 12.65
N LEU A 79 -13.90 -19.03 13.64
CA LEU A 79 -13.57 -19.66 14.93
C LEU A 79 -14.50 -19.13 16.01
N GLN A 80 -15.27 -20.02 16.62
CA GLN A 80 -16.11 -19.69 17.77
C GLN A 80 -15.31 -19.86 19.06
N VAL A 81 -15.20 -18.77 19.83
CA VAL A 81 -14.46 -18.76 21.09
C VAL A 81 -15.42 -18.49 22.23
N ARG A 82 -15.56 -19.44 23.14
CA ARG A 82 -16.37 -19.34 24.33
C ARG A 82 -15.51 -18.79 25.47
N ARG A 83 -15.95 -17.69 26.13
CA ARG A 83 -15.20 -16.92 27.14
C ARG A 83 -16.05 -16.67 28.36
N ARG A 84 -15.44 -16.62 29.54
CA ARG A 84 -16.12 -16.17 30.76
C ARG A 84 -16.16 -14.66 30.83
N LEU A 85 -17.33 -14.15 31.21
CA LEU A 85 -17.51 -12.76 31.61
C LEU A 85 -17.30 -12.71 33.12
N TYR A 86 -16.41 -11.83 33.56
CA TYR A 86 -16.14 -11.57 34.97
C TYR A 86 -16.61 -10.17 35.32
N ARG A 87 -17.00 -10.02 36.60
CA ARG A 87 -17.26 -8.71 37.22
C ARG A 87 -16.27 -8.54 38.36
N ASP A 88 -15.62 -7.37 38.45
CA ASP A 88 -14.74 -6.99 39.55
C ASP A 88 -15.55 -6.38 40.74
N ALA A 89 -14.87 -6.09 41.84
CA ALA A 89 -15.49 -5.52 43.04
C ALA A 89 -16.07 -4.10 42.80
N ALA A 90 -15.61 -3.39 41.75
CA ALA A 90 -16.13 -2.08 41.34
C ALA A 90 -17.32 -2.19 40.36
N GLY A 91 -17.73 -3.40 40.01
CA GLY A 91 -18.84 -3.65 39.08
C GLY A 91 -18.48 -3.64 37.59
N HIS A 92 -17.20 -3.48 37.24
CA HIS A 92 -16.78 -3.47 35.84
C HIS A 92 -16.70 -4.89 35.27
N CYS A 93 -17.07 -5.00 33.99
CA CYS A 93 -17.07 -6.27 33.27
C CYS A 93 -15.76 -6.51 32.53
N HIS A 94 -15.21 -7.72 32.62
CA HIS A 94 -13.93 -8.14 32.04
C HIS A 94 -14.04 -9.47 31.30
N PHE A 95 -13.27 -9.61 30.21
CA PHE A 95 -12.97 -10.87 29.57
C PHE A 95 -11.47 -11.13 29.72
N LEU A 96 -11.05 -12.02 30.60
CA LEU A 96 -9.63 -12.29 30.89
C LEU A 96 -8.90 -12.84 29.67
N LEU A 97 -9.56 -13.71 28.88
CA LEU A 97 -9.01 -14.21 27.64
C LEU A 97 -8.76 -13.11 26.62
N ASP A 98 -9.72 -12.18 26.43
CA ASP A 98 -9.53 -11.06 25.53
C ASP A 98 -8.39 -10.14 25.98
N ALA A 99 -8.32 -9.86 27.28
CA ALA A 99 -7.27 -9.04 27.85
C ALA A 99 -5.88 -9.69 27.74
N HIS A 100 -5.80 -11.00 27.93
CA HIS A 100 -4.54 -11.75 27.80
C HIS A 100 -4.05 -11.79 26.37
N LEU A 101 -4.95 -12.05 25.40
CA LEU A 101 -4.64 -12.10 23.97
C LEU A 101 -4.60 -10.70 23.33
N GLY A 102 -4.93 -9.65 24.07
CA GLY A 102 -5.00 -8.28 23.57
C GLY A 102 -6.10 -8.07 22.55
N TRP A 103 -7.16 -8.86 22.57
CA TRP A 103 -8.27 -8.70 21.65
C TRP A 103 -9.11 -7.48 21.99
N LEU A 104 -9.31 -6.62 21.00
CA LEU A 104 -10.13 -5.41 21.18
C LEU A 104 -11.64 -5.74 21.24
N PRO A 105 -12.44 -4.90 21.93
CA PRO A 105 -13.89 -5.00 21.85
C PRO A 105 -14.39 -5.03 20.40
N ARG A 106 -15.32 -5.94 20.10
CA ARG A 106 -15.91 -6.11 18.76
C ARG A 106 -14.91 -6.37 17.63
N GLN A 107 -13.74 -6.92 17.95
CA GLN A 107 -12.81 -7.41 16.91
C GLN A 107 -13.43 -8.57 16.15
N LEU A 108 -13.40 -8.51 14.82
CA LEU A 108 -14.03 -9.49 13.92
C LEU A 108 -13.02 -10.46 13.29
N THR A 109 -11.77 -10.05 13.15
CA THR A 109 -10.75 -10.78 12.40
C THR A 109 -9.48 -10.93 13.22
N THR A 110 -8.71 -11.97 12.93
CA THR A 110 -7.33 -12.04 13.39
C THR A 110 -6.45 -11.03 12.65
N PRO A 111 -5.26 -10.66 13.18
CA PRO A 111 -4.35 -9.72 12.51
C PRO A 111 -3.95 -10.16 11.11
N SER A 112 -3.67 -11.44 10.92
CA SER A 112 -3.27 -12.00 9.63
C SER A 112 -4.38 -11.93 8.58
N VAL A 113 -5.64 -12.19 8.97
CA VAL A 113 -6.80 -12.00 8.08
C VAL A 113 -7.03 -10.53 7.79
N LEU A 114 -6.86 -9.65 8.78
CA LEU A 114 -6.97 -8.22 8.59
C LEU A 114 -5.95 -7.70 7.57
N ALA A 115 -4.71 -8.18 7.64
CA ALA A 115 -3.66 -7.82 6.68
C ALA A 115 -4.02 -8.25 5.26
N LEU A 116 -4.41 -9.52 5.05
CA LEU A 116 -4.87 -10.01 3.74
C LEU A 116 -6.06 -9.19 3.20
N LEU A 117 -7.03 -8.91 4.07
CA LEU A 117 -8.23 -8.17 3.70
C LEU A 117 -7.93 -6.75 3.26
N VAL A 118 -7.05 -6.04 3.99
CA VAL A 118 -6.64 -4.68 3.65
C VAL A 118 -5.82 -4.68 2.37
N ASP A 119 -4.88 -5.61 2.21
CA ASP A 119 -4.08 -5.76 1.01
C ASP A 119 -4.97 -5.90 -0.23
N TRP A 120 -5.87 -6.89 -0.26
CA TRP A 120 -6.80 -7.06 -1.38
C TRP A 120 -7.73 -5.87 -1.59
N ALA A 121 -8.21 -5.22 -0.53
CA ALA A 121 -9.08 -4.04 -0.63
C ALA A 121 -8.36 -2.83 -1.24
N THR A 122 -7.02 -2.81 -1.24
CA THR A 122 -6.24 -1.76 -1.90
C THR A 122 -6.18 -1.95 -3.42
N ASP A 123 -6.43 -3.14 -3.94
CA ASP A 123 -6.37 -3.43 -5.39
C ASP A 123 -7.73 -3.60 -6.04
N VAL A 124 -8.69 -4.22 -5.32
CA VAL A 124 -10.02 -4.53 -5.86
C VAL A 124 -11.14 -3.83 -5.08
N PRO A 125 -12.37 -3.75 -5.61
CA PRO A 125 -13.54 -3.28 -4.87
C PRO A 125 -13.75 -4.03 -3.56
N PHE A 126 -14.31 -3.36 -2.55
CA PHE A 126 -14.51 -3.96 -1.22
C PHE A 126 -15.36 -5.24 -1.23
N ALA A 127 -16.36 -5.33 -2.13
CA ALA A 127 -17.15 -6.54 -2.32
C ALA A 127 -16.30 -7.69 -2.88
N ASP A 128 -15.38 -7.38 -3.79
CA ASP A 128 -14.49 -8.36 -4.40
C ASP A 128 -13.44 -8.86 -3.41
N ALA A 129 -12.90 -7.96 -2.57
CA ALA A 129 -12.02 -8.34 -1.48
C ALA A 129 -12.74 -9.26 -0.48
N ALA A 130 -14.02 -9.00 -0.18
CA ALA A 130 -14.83 -9.89 0.66
C ALA A 130 -15.03 -11.27 0.02
N ARG A 131 -15.28 -11.33 -1.30
CA ARG A 131 -15.41 -12.61 -2.04
C ARG A 131 -14.09 -13.40 -2.06
N LYS A 132 -12.96 -12.71 -2.29
CA LYS A 132 -11.62 -13.33 -2.20
C LYS A 132 -11.35 -13.91 -0.82
N LEU A 133 -11.72 -13.19 0.25
CA LEU A 133 -11.59 -13.69 1.61
C LEU A 133 -12.42 -14.96 1.82
N ALA A 134 -13.69 -14.95 1.41
CA ALA A 134 -14.57 -16.12 1.54
C ALA A 134 -14.01 -17.34 0.81
N ALA A 135 -13.47 -17.16 -0.39
CA ALA A 135 -12.83 -18.24 -1.15
C ALA A 135 -11.55 -18.76 -0.48
N ALA A 136 -10.74 -17.87 0.14
CA ALA A 136 -9.44 -18.25 0.71
C ALA A 136 -9.52 -18.78 2.16
N THR A 137 -10.60 -18.49 2.90
CA THR A 137 -10.64 -18.77 4.36
C THR A 137 -11.97 -19.37 4.83
N ALA A 138 -12.95 -19.57 3.95
CA ALA A 138 -14.32 -19.90 4.30
C ALA A 138 -15.00 -18.92 5.29
N GLY A 139 -14.34 -17.80 5.63
CA GLY A 139 -14.89 -16.76 6.50
C GLY A 139 -15.70 -15.74 5.70
N VAL A 140 -16.86 -15.30 6.21
CA VAL A 140 -17.77 -14.42 5.47
C VAL A 140 -17.77 -13.02 6.05
N LEU A 141 -17.39 -12.02 5.22
CA LEU A 141 -17.51 -10.60 5.52
C LEU A 141 -18.22 -9.86 4.39
N SER A 142 -18.93 -8.79 4.73
CA SER A 142 -19.55 -7.91 3.73
C SER A 142 -18.58 -6.81 3.25
N GLY A 143 -18.76 -6.30 2.03
CA GLY A 143 -17.98 -5.18 1.51
C GLY A 143 -17.98 -3.94 2.42
N PRO A 144 -19.12 -3.50 3.01
CA PRO A 144 -19.12 -2.45 4.03
C PRO A 144 -18.27 -2.77 5.26
N THR A 145 -18.19 -4.04 5.67
CA THR A 145 -17.32 -4.45 6.78
C THR A 145 -15.85 -4.36 6.40
N VAL A 146 -15.47 -4.81 5.19
CA VAL A 146 -14.09 -4.65 4.65
C VAL A 146 -13.69 -3.17 4.68
N ARG A 147 -14.54 -2.28 4.17
CA ARG A 147 -14.31 -0.84 4.21
C ARG A 147 -14.08 -0.32 5.64
N ARG A 148 -14.88 -0.77 6.61
CA ARG A 148 -14.70 -0.38 8.03
C ARG A 148 -13.37 -0.85 8.60
N GLN A 149 -12.95 -2.08 8.28
CA GLN A 149 -11.68 -2.63 8.75
C GLN A 149 -10.48 -1.84 8.17
N LEU A 150 -10.47 -1.57 6.86
CA LEU A 150 -9.44 -0.74 6.23
C LEU A 150 -9.36 0.64 6.89
N ARG A 151 -10.51 1.31 7.09
CA ARG A 151 -10.55 2.64 7.75
C ARG A 151 -10.04 2.58 9.20
N ARG A 152 -10.28 1.48 9.91
CA ARG A 152 -9.79 1.28 11.28
C ARG A 152 -8.25 1.19 11.32
N VAL A 153 -7.65 0.45 10.40
CA VAL A 153 -6.19 0.36 10.27
C VAL A 153 -5.61 1.74 9.94
N ALA A 154 -6.12 2.39 8.89
CA ALA A 154 -5.66 3.72 8.49
C ALA A 154 -5.79 4.77 9.61
N ALA A 155 -6.91 4.78 10.32
CA ALA A 155 -7.12 5.69 11.45
C ALA A 155 -6.12 5.44 12.59
N ARG A 156 -5.77 4.17 12.85
CA ARG A 156 -4.77 3.83 13.86
C ARG A 156 -3.40 4.40 13.52
N VAL A 157 -3.00 4.25 12.24
CA VAL A 157 -1.74 4.83 11.74
C VAL A 157 -1.76 6.35 11.89
N SER A 158 -2.80 7.00 11.36
CA SER A 158 -2.93 8.46 11.42
C SER A 158 -2.92 8.99 12.87
N THR A 159 -3.57 8.31 13.80
CA THR A 159 -3.54 8.68 15.22
C THR A 159 -2.13 8.57 15.81
N ALA A 160 -1.39 7.52 15.46
CA ALA A 160 -0.01 7.34 15.94
C ALA A 160 0.93 8.40 15.35
N GLU A 161 0.77 8.75 14.06
CA GLU A 161 1.55 9.80 13.41
C GLU A 161 1.30 11.17 14.07
N VAL A 162 0.04 11.53 14.36
CA VAL A 162 -0.29 12.77 15.07
C VAL A 162 0.28 12.77 16.48
N ALA A 163 0.17 11.67 17.23
CA ALA A 163 0.73 11.59 18.58
C ALA A 163 2.27 11.73 18.58
N MET A 164 2.93 11.14 17.59
CA MET A 164 4.37 11.27 17.42
C MET A 164 4.77 12.71 17.09
N HIS A 165 4.03 13.37 16.20
CA HIS A 165 4.23 14.77 15.85
C HIS A 165 4.05 15.70 17.06
N GLN A 166 2.97 15.55 17.83
CA GLN A 166 2.73 16.32 19.05
C GLN A 166 3.84 16.14 20.09
N THR A 167 4.37 14.93 20.23
CA THR A 167 5.51 14.69 21.11
C THR A 167 6.77 15.40 20.59
N TRP A 168 7.00 15.37 19.28
CA TRP A 168 8.13 16.08 18.66
C TRP A 168 7.98 17.60 18.85
N GLU A 169 6.81 18.20 18.59
CA GLU A 169 6.55 19.63 18.80
C GLU A 169 6.79 20.06 20.26
N THR A 170 6.38 19.24 21.23
CA THR A 170 6.46 19.60 22.65
C THR A 170 7.83 19.32 23.28
N SER A 171 8.54 18.29 22.83
CA SER A 171 9.81 17.84 23.44
C SER A 171 11.05 18.14 22.59
N GLY A 172 10.88 18.58 21.34
CA GLY A 172 11.95 18.71 20.36
C GLY A 172 12.57 17.38 19.92
N ARG A 173 11.99 16.24 20.34
CA ARG A 173 12.49 14.89 20.05
C ARG A 173 11.42 14.00 19.47
N ILE A 174 11.75 13.27 18.42
CA ILE A 174 10.90 12.21 17.89
C ILE A 174 10.98 11.02 18.85
N PRO A 175 9.83 10.50 19.34
CA PRO A 175 9.79 9.45 20.38
C PRO A 175 10.26 8.07 19.91
N GLU A 176 10.31 7.84 18.61
CA GLU A 176 10.86 6.61 18.02
C GLU A 176 12.35 6.80 17.72
N PRO A 177 13.21 5.77 17.81
CA PRO A 177 14.59 5.87 17.41
C PRO A 177 14.69 6.16 15.91
N ALA A 178 15.70 6.94 15.51
CA ALA A 178 16.01 7.17 14.10
C ALA A 178 16.41 5.85 13.43
N GLY A 179 16.08 5.72 12.16
CA GLY A 179 16.62 4.65 11.33
C GLY A 179 18.14 4.78 11.17
N GLU A 180 18.79 3.67 10.88
CA GLU A 180 20.25 3.59 10.79
C GLU A 180 20.81 3.98 9.42
N ARG A 181 19.93 4.09 8.39
CA ARG A 181 20.38 4.37 7.03
C ARG A 181 20.80 5.82 6.88
N THR A 182 21.96 6.00 6.27
CA THR A 182 22.45 7.32 5.85
C THR A 182 22.72 7.28 4.35
N VAL A 183 22.24 8.29 3.64
CA VAL A 183 22.37 8.42 2.19
C VAL A 183 22.52 9.88 1.80
N SER A 184 23.24 10.14 0.73
CA SER A 184 23.37 11.47 0.15
C SER A 184 23.68 11.37 -1.34
N PRO A 185 22.83 11.95 -2.19
CA PRO A 185 21.56 12.61 -1.87
C PRO A 185 20.42 11.61 -1.60
N LEU A 186 19.42 12.01 -0.81
CA LEU A 186 18.10 11.36 -0.78
C LEU A 186 17.20 12.06 -1.81
N TYR A 187 16.62 11.30 -2.71
CA TYR A 187 15.67 11.82 -3.70
C TYR A 187 14.25 11.71 -3.17
N VAL A 188 13.50 12.80 -3.22
CA VAL A 188 12.09 12.84 -2.81
C VAL A 188 11.27 13.53 -3.88
N GLU A 189 10.35 12.83 -4.49
CA GLU A 189 9.43 13.40 -5.47
C GLU A 189 8.02 13.48 -4.88
N ALA A 190 7.36 14.63 -5.03
CA ALA A 190 6.03 14.88 -4.49
C ALA A 190 5.06 15.40 -5.54
N ASP A 191 3.79 14.96 -5.48
CA ASP A 191 2.73 15.38 -6.38
C ASP A 191 1.35 15.08 -5.77
N GLY A 192 0.31 15.76 -6.25
CA GLY A 192 -1.06 15.63 -5.84
C GLY A 192 -1.92 14.80 -6.79
N VAL A 193 -2.65 13.84 -6.26
CA VAL A 193 -3.62 13.05 -7.03
C VAL A 193 -5.04 13.52 -6.73
N HIS A 194 -5.69 14.19 -7.70
CA HIS A 194 -7.09 14.56 -7.58
C HIS A 194 -8.02 13.34 -7.76
N VAL A 195 -8.85 13.08 -6.74
CA VAL A 195 -9.88 12.04 -6.77
C VAL A 195 -11.27 12.66 -6.73
N LYS A 196 -12.23 12.05 -7.46
CA LYS A 196 -13.62 12.48 -7.46
C LYS A 196 -14.25 12.24 -6.09
N THR A 197 -14.94 13.26 -5.58
CA THR A 197 -15.61 13.19 -4.28
C THR A 197 -17.11 12.97 -4.39
N GLN A 198 -17.71 12.43 -3.33
CA GLN A 198 -19.14 12.27 -3.14
C GLN A 198 -19.53 12.61 -1.70
N ARG A 199 -20.70 13.23 -1.54
CA ARG A 199 -21.24 13.62 -0.22
C ARG A 199 -20.33 14.58 0.57
N GLU A 200 -19.54 15.38 -0.14
CA GLU A 200 -18.57 16.32 0.41
C GLU A 200 -18.83 17.72 -0.20
N PRO A 201 -19.75 18.52 0.36
CA PRO A 201 -20.10 19.83 -0.22
C PRO A 201 -18.90 20.78 -0.34
N ALA A 202 -17.95 20.73 0.60
CA ALA A 202 -16.72 21.54 0.57
C ALA A 202 -15.72 21.11 -0.52
N HIS A 203 -15.90 19.91 -1.09
CA HIS A 203 -14.99 19.32 -2.08
C HIS A 203 -15.72 18.90 -3.36
N ARG A 204 -16.70 19.70 -3.84
CA ARG A 204 -17.49 19.40 -5.06
C ARG A 204 -16.62 19.21 -6.30
N GLY A 205 -15.46 19.88 -6.37
CA GLY A 205 -14.50 19.77 -7.48
C GLY A 205 -13.54 18.57 -7.40
N GLY A 206 -13.62 17.78 -6.34
CA GLY A 206 -12.69 16.71 -6.03
C GLY A 206 -11.83 17.01 -4.81
N TYR A 207 -11.06 16.01 -4.38
CA TYR A 207 -10.12 16.10 -3.27
C TYR A 207 -8.72 15.75 -3.76
N GLU A 208 -7.74 16.60 -3.45
CA GLU A 208 -6.33 16.34 -3.74
C GLU A 208 -5.71 15.49 -2.61
N LEU A 209 -5.24 14.30 -2.97
CA LEU A 209 -4.46 13.44 -2.09
C LEU A 209 -2.98 13.67 -2.38
N LYS A 210 -2.27 14.30 -1.46
CA LYS A 210 -0.84 14.61 -1.56
C LYS A 210 -0.01 13.37 -1.26
N CYS A 211 0.99 13.11 -2.10
CA CYS A 211 1.89 11.97 -1.96
C CYS A 211 3.33 12.36 -2.24
N ALA A 212 4.25 11.66 -1.58
CA ALA A 212 5.66 11.70 -1.91
C ALA A 212 6.20 10.28 -2.07
N SER A 213 7.23 10.12 -2.87
CA SER A 213 8.10 8.95 -2.91
C SER A 213 9.53 9.35 -2.62
N ALA A 214 10.19 8.65 -1.70
CA ALA A 214 11.60 8.81 -1.38
C ALA A 214 12.36 7.58 -1.86
N TYR A 215 13.59 7.77 -2.37
CA TYR A 215 14.45 6.69 -2.85
C TYR A 215 15.92 7.11 -2.85
N GLU A 216 16.82 6.14 -2.89
CA GLU A 216 18.27 6.37 -2.72
C GLU A 216 19.03 6.47 -4.05
N GLY A 217 18.38 6.15 -5.16
CA GLY A 217 19.00 6.14 -6.48
C GLY A 217 18.29 5.15 -7.41
N TRP A 218 19.02 4.69 -8.42
CA TRP A 218 18.50 3.83 -9.47
C TRP A 218 19.37 2.60 -9.65
N GLU A 219 18.76 1.44 -9.75
CA GLU A 219 19.41 0.18 -10.08
C GLU A 219 18.96 -0.29 -11.46
N ARG A 220 19.89 -0.70 -12.29
CA ARG A 220 19.61 -1.28 -13.60
C ARG A 220 19.09 -2.70 -13.44
N VAL A 221 17.84 -2.94 -13.82
CA VAL A 221 17.17 -4.25 -13.65
C VAL A 221 17.02 -5.02 -14.96
N ALA A 222 17.09 -4.36 -16.11
CA ALA A 222 17.04 -5.02 -17.40
C ALA A 222 17.81 -4.25 -18.48
N ASP A 223 18.42 -5.01 -19.37
CA ASP A 223 19.10 -4.50 -20.56
C ASP A 223 18.12 -4.16 -21.68
N PRO A 224 18.50 -3.30 -22.62
CA PRO A 224 17.71 -3.03 -23.80
C PRO A 224 17.43 -4.32 -24.59
N THR A 225 16.19 -4.44 -25.07
CA THR A 225 15.76 -5.51 -25.97
C THR A 225 15.23 -4.90 -27.28
N PRO A 226 15.12 -5.67 -28.39
CA PRO A 226 14.60 -5.13 -29.65
C PRO A 226 13.24 -4.44 -29.55
N GLY A 227 12.36 -4.89 -28.64
CA GLY A 227 11.06 -4.25 -28.36
C GLY A 227 11.12 -3.12 -27.33
N HIS A 228 12.21 -3.02 -26.56
CA HIS A 228 12.43 -2.01 -25.54
C HIS A 228 13.88 -1.51 -25.59
N PRO A 229 14.20 -0.55 -26.48
CA PRO A 229 15.57 -0.12 -26.77
C PRO A 229 16.24 0.67 -25.62
N ARG A 230 15.54 0.91 -24.52
CA ARG A 230 16.08 1.61 -23.34
C ARG A 230 16.27 0.65 -22.17
N PRO A 231 17.36 0.78 -21.40
CA PRO A 231 17.53 -0.01 -20.17
C PRO A 231 16.44 0.32 -19.17
N HIS A 232 15.99 -0.69 -18.44
CA HIS A 232 15.01 -0.52 -17.37
C HIS A 232 15.71 -0.34 -16.03
N PHE A 233 15.22 0.62 -15.24
CA PHE A 233 15.76 0.94 -13.90
C PHE A 233 14.66 0.82 -12.85
N ALA A 234 15.01 0.26 -11.70
CA ALA A 234 14.21 0.29 -10.48
C ALA A 234 14.72 1.39 -9.54
N LEU A 235 13.86 1.87 -8.67
CA LEU A 235 14.23 2.81 -7.60
C LEU A 235 14.72 2.03 -6.38
N VAL A 236 15.91 2.38 -5.89
CA VAL A 236 16.54 1.73 -4.74
C VAL A 236 15.87 2.20 -3.46
N ALA A 237 15.50 1.26 -2.59
CA ALA A 237 14.89 1.50 -1.27
C ALA A 237 13.68 2.45 -1.31
N LYS A 238 12.87 2.37 -2.36
CA LYS A 238 11.71 3.23 -2.53
C LYS A 238 10.72 3.11 -1.39
N GLN A 239 10.34 4.26 -0.83
CA GLN A 239 9.27 4.43 0.14
C GLN A 239 8.26 5.44 -0.37
N VAL A 240 7.02 5.31 0.05
CA VAL A 240 5.95 6.26 -0.29
C VAL A 240 5.30 6.80 0.98
N TYR A 241 4.86 8.04 0.92
CA TYR A 241 4.06 8.67 1.95
C TYR A 241 2.79 9.26 1.34
N CYS A 242 1.62 8.94 1.93
CA CYS A 242 0.33 9.49 1.54
C CYS A 242 -0.24 10.32 2.69
N HIS A 243 -0.49 11.60 2.44
CA HIS A 243 -1.03 12.49 3.46
C HIS A 243 -2.49 12.16 3.78
N ALA A 244 -2.76 11.72 5.01
CA ALA A 244 -4.08 11.27 5.44
C ALA A 244 -4.69 12.16 6.54
N HIS A 245 -4.06 13.30 6.85
CA HIS A 245 -4.38 14.13 7.99
C HIS A 245 -5.24 15.34 7.64
N ALA A 246 -5.79 16.00 8.67
CA ALA A 246 -6.39 17.30 8.54
C ALA A 246 -5.30 18.37 8.30
N THR A 247 -5.65 19.43 7.59
CA THR A 247 -4.76 20.57 7.34
C THR A 247 -4.87 21.66 8.40
N SER A 248 -5.84 21.54 9.32
CA SER A 248 -6.08 22.47 10.41
C SER A 248 -6.74 21.79 11.61
N GLY A 249 -6.64 22.39 12.78
CA GLY A 249 -7.17 21.87 14.03
C GLY A 249 -6.19 21.00 14.83
N PRO A 250 -6.60 20.49 16.01
CA PRO A 250 -5.70 19.81 16.96
C PRO A 250 -5.13 18.47 16.45
N ALA A 251 -5.69 17.91 15.38
CA ALA A 251 -5.19 16.72 14.70
C ALA A 251 -4.54 17.04 13.34
N ALA A 252 -4.17 18.30 13.11
CA ALA A 252 -3.44 18.70 11.93
C ALA A 252 -2.03 18.13 11.98
N LEU A 253 -1.55 17.68 10.81
CA LEU A 253 -0.16 17.28 10.61
C LEU A 253 0.24 17.82 9.25
N PRO A 254 1.15 18.81 9.15
CA PRO A 254 1.64 19.31 7.88
C PRO A 254 2.26 18.19 7.04
N PHE A 255 2.18 18.35 5.71
CA PHE A 255 2.60 17.29 4.79
C PHE A 255 4.06 16.85 5.00
N TRP A 256 4.99 17.80 5.02
CA TRP A 256 6.42 17.48 5.11
C TRP A 256 6.84 17.03 6.50
N GLU A 257 6.21 17.52 7.54
CA GLU A 257 6.44 17.03 8.90
C GLU A 257 6.00 15.56 9.02
N GLY A 258 4.83 15.22 8.48
CA GLY A 258 4.38 13.83 8.41
C GLY A 258 5.28 12.95 7.53
N ALA A 259 5.77 13.47 6.41
CA ALA A 259 6.69 12.75 5.53
C ALA A 259 8.05 12.54 6.22
N SER A 260 8.57 13.54 6.92
CA SER A 260 9.84 13.40 7.67
C SER A 260 9.73 12.38 8.79
N LEU A 261 8.61 12.34 9.54
CA LEU A 261 8.36 11.31 10.55
C LEU A 261 8.29 9.89 9.95
N ALA A 262 7.71 9.76 8.75
CA ALA A 262 7.72 8.48 8.04
C ALA A 262 9.14 8.06 7.63
N LEU A 263 9.94 8.99 7.12
CA LEU A 263 11.32 8.77 6.70
C LEU A 263 12.25 8.52 7.89
N HIS A 264 12.01 9.18 9.03
CA HIS A 264 12.79 9.00 10.26
C HIS A 264 12.89 7.55 10.72
N ARG A 265 11.88 6.73 10.44
CA ARG A 265 11.91 5.29 10.76
C ARG A 265 12.95 4.50 9.98
N THR A 266 13.43 5.04 8.88
CA THR A 266 14.39 4.37 7.98
C THR A 266 15.72 5.07 7.95
N TYR A 267 15.70 6.40 7.99
CA TYR A 267 16.89 7.25 7.82
C TYR A 267 17.20 8.02 9.10
N ASP A 268 18.49 8.19 9.35
CA ASP A 268 18.97 9.23 10.28
C ASP A 268 18.92 10.58 9.56
N LEU A 269 17.80 11.29 9.71
CA LEU A 269 17.58 12.58 9.04
C LEU A 269 18.59 13.65 9.45
N SER A 270 19.21 13.54 10.64
CA SER A 270 20.23 14.48 11.11
C SER A 270 21.56 14.38 10.33
N ARG A 271 21.77 13.26 9.66
CA ARG A 271 22.98 12.95 8.87
C ARG A 271 22.75 13.05 7.37
N LEU A 272 21.55 13.40 6.91
CA LEU A 272 21.29 13.67 5.50
C LEU A 272 21.94 15.00 5.10
N SER A 273 22.97 14.94 4.26
CA SER A 273 23.67 16.14 3.81
C SER A 273 22.98 16.85 2.65
N LEU A 274 22.17 16.14 1.88
CA LEU A 274 21.45 16.68 0.73
C LEU A 274 20.13 15.92 0.47
N VAL A 275 19.05 16.66 0.31
CA VAL A 275 17.75 16.15 -0.17
C VAL A 275 17.41 16.83 -1.49
N VAL A 276 17.17 16.05 -2.53
CA VAL A 276 16.72 16.57 -3.83
C VAL A 276 15.22 16.40 -3.93
N VAL A 277 14.48 17.51 -3.95
CA VAL A 277 13.00 17.51 -3.96
C VAL A 277 12.45 17.83 -5.34
N GLY A 278 11.78 16.85 -5.96
CA GLY A 278 11.11 16.97 -7.25
C GLY A 278 9.61 17.23 -7.11
N GLY A 279 9.04 18.08 -7.99
CA GLY A 279 7.59 18.27 -8.05
C GLY A 279 7.12 19.30 -9.06
N ASP A 280 5.79 19.49 -9.18
CA ASP A 280 5.15 20.37 -10.15
C ASP A 280 5.26 21.88 -9.81
N GLY A 281 5.77 22.21 -8.62
CA GLY A 281 5.94 23.57 -8.13
C GLY A 281 4.74 24.13 -7.39
N ALA A 282 3.90 23.27 -6.87
CA ALA A 282 2.89 23.70 -5.92
C ALA A 282 3.55 24.18 -4.61
N ASN A 283 3.05 25.26 -4.02
CA ASN A 283 3.64 25.87 -2.81
C ASN A 283 3.87 24.87 -1.67
N TRP A 284 2.98 23.88 -1.52
CA TRP A 284 3.13 22.87 -0.49
C TRP A 284 4.31 21.91 -0.74
N ILE A 285 4.80 21.81 -1.98
CA ILE A 285 6.01 21.03 -2.31
C ILE A 285 7.25 21.85 -1.95
N ASP A 286 7.22 23.13 -2.22
CA ASP A 286 8.34 24.03 -1.92
C ASP A 286 8.63 24.17 -0.43
N SER A 287 7.62 23.96 0.45
CA SER A 287 7.82 23.98 1.91
C SER A 287 8.63 22.81 2.48
N ALA A 288 9.16 21.91 1.65
CA ALA A 288 10.16 20.92 2.07
C ALA A 288 11.41 21.56 2.69
N CYS A 289 11.75 22.78 2.27
CA CYS A 289 12.88 23.54 2.83
C CYS A 289 12.70 23.90 4.31
N ASP A 290 11.48 23.87 4.83
CA ASP A 290 11.18 24.16 6.24
C ASP A 290 11.52 22.97 7.17
N VAL A 291 11.69 21.76 6.58
CA VAL A 291 11.83 20.52 7.34
C VAL A 291 13.21 19.88 7.17
N PHE A 292 13.79 19.94 5.98
CA PHE A 292 15.11 19.35 5.71
C PHE A 292 16.20 20.43 5.70
N ALA A 293 17.35 20.13 6.31
CA ALA A 293 18.44 21.10 6.51
C ALA A 293 19.03 21.64 5.20
N ARG A 294 19.13 20.81 4.15
CA ARG A 294 19.62 21.21 2.83
C ARG A 294 18.78 20.59 1.74
N VAL A 295 18.04 21.43 1.02
CA VAL A 295 17.15 21.03 -0.05
C VAL A 295 17.58 21.66 -1.36
N VAL A 296 17.71 20.83 -2.40
CA VAL A 296 17.77 21.28 -3.79
C VAL A 296 16.44 20.95 -4.44
N ARG A 297 15.79 21.95 -5.01
CA ARG A 297 14.47 21.77 -5.65
C ARG A 297 14.65 21.55 -7.14
N GLN A 298 13.84 20.66 -7.68
CA GLN A 298 13.75 20.48 -9.12
C GLN A 298 12.30 20.42 -9.57
N ARG A 299 11.94 21.25 -10.52
CA ARG A 299 10.63 21.18 -11.18
C ARG A 299 10.52 19.92 -12.02
N ASP A 300 9.35 19.29 -11.97
CA ASP A 300 9.05 18.12 -12.79
C ASP A 300 9.17 18.47 -14.28
N GLY A 301 10.08 17.76 -14.96
CA GLY A 301 10.37 18.00 -16.37
C GLY A 301 9.17 17.77 -17.29
N PHE A 302 8.30 16.80 -16.98
CA PHE A 302 7.10 16.52 -17.76
C PHE A 302 6.11 17.71 -17.72
N HIS A 303 5.85 18.25 -16.52
CA HIS A 303 4.96 19.39 -16.35
C HIS A 303 5.53 20.65 -17.02
N LEU A 304 6.84 20.90 -16.85
CA LEU A 304 7.52 22.00 -17.48
C LEU A 304 7.47 21.91 -19.01
N ALA A 305 7.85 20.76 -19.59
CA ALA A 305 7.82 20.55 -21.05
C ALA A 305 6.40 20.68 -21.61
N ARG A 306 5.41 20.10 -20.95
CA ARG A 306 4.00 20.19 -21.33
C ARG A 306 3.50 21.64 -21.34
N ASP A 307 3.81 22.40 -20.30
CA ASP A 307 3.32 23.76 -20.18
C ASP A 307 4.10 24.72 -21.07
N ALA A 308 5.40 24.50 -21.30
CA ALA A 308 6.18 25.20 -22.31
C ALA A 308 5.61 24.96 -23.74
N ALA A 309 5.34 23.73 -24.12
CA ALA A 309 4.72 23.39 -25.40
C ALA A 309 3.31 24.01 -25.56
N ARG A 310 2.53 24.07 -24.50
CA ARG A 310 1.20 24.71 -24.51
C ARG A 310 1.27 26.23 -24.62
N GLY A 311 2.27 26.85 -23.97
CA GLY A 311 2.44 28.29 -23.91
C GLY A 311 3.08 28.91 -25.16
N TRP A 312 4.01 28.19 -25.77
CA TRP A 312 4.86 28.73 -26.87
C TRP A 312 4.86 27.88 -28.15
N GLY A 313 4.09 26.77 -28.20
CA GLY A 313 4.10 25.82 -29.30
C GLY A 313 5.20 24.75 -29.12
N THR A 314 5.18 23.73 -29.97
CA THR A 314 6.05 22.56 -29.79
C THR A 314 7.53 22.88 -29.94
N THR A 315 7.91 23.66 -30.97
CA THR A 315 9.31 23.98 -31.25
C THR A 315 9.90 24.97 -30.25
N THR A 316 9.29 26.14 -30.10
CA THR A 316 9.76 27.16 -29.14
C THR A 316 9.64 26.64 -27.69
N GLY A 317 8.57 25.87 -27.38
CA GLY A 317 8.40 25.27 -26.07
C GLY A 317 9.47 24.21 -25.76
N ALA A 318 9.95 23.45 -26.73
CA ALA A 318 11.08 22.53 -26.55
C ALA A 318 12.38 23.28 -26.27
N GLN A 319 12.67 24.35 -27.05
CA GLN A 319 13.85 25.20 -26.82
C GLN A 319 13.80 25.86 -25.43
N LEU A 320 12.62 26.37 -25.03
CA LEU A 320 12.41 26.95 -23.70
C LEU A 320 12.63 25.89 -22.60
N TYR A 321 12.13 24.69 -22.78
CA TYR A 321 12.36 23.60 -21.84
C TYR A 321 13.86 23.30 -21.67
N GLU A 322 14.61 23.17 -22.78
CA GLU A 322 16.04 22.88 -22.74
C GLU A 322 16.84 24.03 -22.09
N SER A 323 16.56 25.30 -22.43
CA SER A 323 17.25 26.46 -21.84
C SER A 323 17.01 26.56 -20.33
N VAL A 324 15.76 26.33 -19.88
CA VAL A 324 15.42 26.33 -18.45
C VAL A 324 16.15 25.18 -17.72
N ARG A 325 16.20 24.00 -18.32
CA ARG A 325 16.88 22.83 -17.72
C ARG A 325 18.39 23.01 -17.65
N ALA A 326 18.98 23.67 -18.62
CA ALA A 326 20.41 24.00 -18.65
C ALA A 326 20.80 25.14 -17.69
N GLY A 327 19.81 25.87 -17.14
CA GLY A 327 20.06 27.09 -16.36
C GLY A 327 20.50 28.28 -17.21
N ASP A 328 20.27 28.23 -18.54
CA ASP A 328 20.60 29.31 -19.48
C ASP A 328 19.57 30.43 -19.38
N GLN A 329 19.78 31.35 -18.42
CA GLN A 329 18.87 32.47 -18.16
C GLN A 329 18.71 33.42 -19.34
N PRO A 330 19.77 33.87 -20.06
CA PRO A 330 19.62 34.76 -21.22
C PRO A 330 18.68 34.18 -22.28
N THR A 331 18.98 32.97 -22.76
CA THR A 331 18.14 32.30 -23.77
C THR A 331 16.73 32.03 -23.26
N THR A 332 16.57 31.72 -21.98
CA THR A 332 15.24 31.52 -21.36
C THR A 332 14.41 32.80 -21.42
N LEU A 333 14.97 33.97 -21.08
CA LEU A 333 14.29 35.24 -21.09
C LEU A 333 13.89 35.66 -22.52
N ASP A 334 14.76 35.46 -23.50
CA ASP A 334 14.47 35.70 -24.90
C ASP A 334 13.31 34.86 -25.41
N LEU A 335 13.30 33.58 -25.09
CA LEU A 335 12.22 32.66 -25.49
C LEU A 335 10.90 32.96 -24.78
N LEU A 336 10.92 33.41 -23.52
CA LEU A 336 9.71 33.85 -22.80
C LEU A 336 9.05 35.06 -23.44
N ALA A 337 9.84 35.93 -24.05
CA ALA A 337 9.35 37.13 -24.75
C ALA A 337 8.64 36.83 -26.07
N VAL A 338 8.79 35.65 -26.65
CA VAL A 338 8.17 35.26 -27.93
C VAL A 338 6.64 35.41 -27.87
N PRO A 339 6.00 36.14 -28.81
CA PRO A 339 4.55 36.36 -28.81
C PRO A 339 3.72 35.09 -29.00
N VAL A 340 2.46 35.12 -28.56
CA VAL A 340 1.51 33.96 -28.59
C VAL A 340 1.09 33.57 -30.04
N LEU A 341 1.38 34.37 -31.02
CA LEU A 341 0.86 34.23 -32.41
C LEU A 341 1.18 32.86 -33.07
N SER A 342 2.29 32.23 -32.70
CA SER A 342 2.69 30.88 -33.20
C SER A 342 1.92 29.71 -32.59
N ALA A 343 1.30 29.89 -31.42
CA ALA A 343 0.55 28.85 -30.73
C ALA A 343 -0.95 28.77 -31.12
N LEU A 344 -1.44 29.81 -31.80
CA LEU A 344 -2.84 29.99 -32.20
C LEU A 344 -3.00 29.90 -33.72
N SER A 345 -2.38 28.95 -34.40
CA SER A 345 -2.66 28.74 -35.84
C SER A 345 -4.16 28.53 -36.05
N PRO A 346 -4.79 29.28 -36.98
CA PRO A 346 -6.20 29.09 -37.30
C PRO A 346 -6.41 27.67 -37.78
N PRO A 347 -7.59 27.06 -37.55
CA PRO A 347 -7.91 25.76 -38.11
C PRO A 347 -7.74 25.81 -39.63
N ALA A 348 -7.03 24.86 -40.19
CA ALA A 348 -6.96 24.67 -41.63
C ALA A 348 -8.41 24.68 -42.19
N PRO A 349 -8.69 25.41 -43.29
CA PRO A 349 -10.03 25.41 -43.84
C PRO A 349 -10.45 23.96 -44.10
N ARG A 350 -11.64 23.60 -43.62
CA ARG A 350 -12.24 22.29 -43.94
C ARG A 350 -12.37 22.21 -45.45
N LEU A 351 -11.52 21.43 -46.11
CA LEU A 351 -11.78 21.01 -47.46
C LEU A 351 -13.14 20.31 -47.46
N ALA A 352 -14.10 20.92 -48.13
CA ALA A 352 -15.42 20.30 -48.35
C ALA A 352 -15.18 18.96 -49.04
N LEU A 353 -15.64 17.90 -48.38
CA LEU A 353 -15.66 16.59 -49.02
C LEU A 353 -16.53 16.66 -50.28
N PRO A 354 -16.07 16.17 -51.44
CA PRO A 354 -16.93 16.05 -52.60
C PRO A 354 -18.11 15.13 -52.29
N PRO A 355 -19.28 15.34 -52.91
CA PRO A 355 -20.47 14.53 -52.68
C PRO A 355 -20.20 13.08 -53.05
N PRO A 356 -20.85 12.12 -52.38
CA PRO A 356 -20.63 10.71 -52.64
C PRO A 356 -21.10 10.32 -54.05
N THR A 357 -20.22 9.78 -54.88
CA THR A 357 -20.54 9.14 -56.16
C THR A 357 -21.26 7.81 -55.90
N PRO A 358 -22.24 7.46 -56.73
CA PRO A 358 -22.98 6.21 -56.57
C PRO A 358 -22.11 4.98 -56.94
N PRO A 359 -22.45 3.79 -56.44
CA PRO A 359 -21.64 2.60 -56.60
C PRO A 359 -21.81 2.00 -58.02
N THR A 360 -20.72 1.87 -58.75
CA THR A 360 -20.66 1.01 -59.95
C THR A 360 -19.50 0.05 -59.87
N ALA A 361 -19.89 -1.21 -59.91
CA ALA A 361 -19.17 -2.39 -60.45
C ALA A 361 -17.73 -2.71 -59.97
N THR A 362 -17.58 -3.84 -59.31
CA THR A 362 -16.42 -4.73 -59.23
C THR A 362 -15.85 -5.03 -60.64
N PRO A 363 -14.60 -5.39 -60.89
CA PRO A 363 -13.59 -6.04 -60.08
C PRO A 363 -12.11 -5.78 -60.48
N ALA A 364 -11.29 -6.54 -59.93
CA ALA A 364 -9.96 -7.03 -60.31
C ALA A 364 -8.86 -6.66 -59.32
N ALA A 365 -8.09 -7.69 -58.99
CA ALA A 365 -6.99 -7.71 -58.03
C ALA A 365 -6.01 -6.53 -58.19
N ALA A 366 -5.82 -5.78 -57.10
CA ALA A 366 -4.80 -4.75 -56.98
C ALA A 366 -3.57 -5.28 -56.24
N PRO A 367 -2.36 -4.83 -56.59
CA PRO A 367 -1.11 -5.25 -55.97
C PRO A 367 -1.01 -4.71 -54.54
N ALA A 368 -0.23 -5.39 -53.68
CA ALA A 368 -0.03 -5.13 -52.27
C ALA A 368 0.22 -3.64 -51.97
N ALA A 369 -0.62 -3.08 -51.14
CA ALA A 369 -0.51 -1.71 -50.67
C ALA A 369 0.75 -1.52 -49.80
N ALA A 370 1.48 -0.45 -50.06
CA ALA A 370 2.53 0.07 -49.20
C ALA A 370 2.00 0.32 -47.76
N PRO A 371 2.84 0.17 -46.74
CA PRO A 371 2.38 0.38 -45.36
C PRO A 371 1.85 1.80 -45.20
N ALA A 372 0.63 1.90 -44.71
CA ALA A 372 -0.01 3.16 -44.42
C ALA A 372 0.87 4.02 -43.50
N ALA A 373 1.14 5.26 -43.89
CA ALA A 373 1.84 6.24 -43.07
C ALA A 373 1.12 6.35 -41.71
N ALA A 374 1.90 6.33 -40.63
CA ALA A 374 1.40 6.50 -39.29
C ALA A 374 0.54 7.77 -39.21
N PRO A 375 -0.65 7.76 -38.56
CA PRO A 375 -1.50 8.92 -38.46
C PRO A 375 -0.74 10.06 -37.80
N GLU A 376 -0.68 11.21 -38.47
CA GLU A 376 -0.11 12.42 -37.88
C GLU A 376 -0.75 12.70 -36.51
N PRO A 377 0.04 13.06 -35.48
CA PRO A 377 -0.50 13.36 -34.16
C PRO A 377 -1.51 14.51 -34.29
N ARG A 378 -2.75 14.27 -33.88
CA ARG A 378 -3.81 15.27 -33.85
C ARG A 378 -3.29 16.51 -33.12
N ARG A 379 -3.07 17.63 -33.84
CA ARG A 379 -2.69 18.92 -33.25
C ARG A 379 -3.74 19.31 -32.23
N ALA A 380 -3.37 19.31 -30.96
CA ALA A 380 -4.25 19.71 -29.87
C ALA A 380 -4.50 21.23 -29.97
N HIS A 381 -5.74 21.62 -30.20
CA HIS A 381 -6.12 23.02 -30.17
C HIS A 381 -6.34 23.46 -28.71
N TRP A 382 -5.40 24.25 -28.20
CA TRP A 382 -5.51 24.83 -26.86
C TRP A 382 -6.37 26.06 -26.86
N SER A 383 -7.27 26.22 -25.88
CA SER A 383 -8.01 27.45 -25.70
C SER A 383 -7.08 28.57 -25.22
N ARG A 384 -7.44 29.86 -25.53
CA ARG A 384 -6.68 31.02 -25.04
C ARG A 384 -6.46 31.01 -23.53
N ARG A 385 -7.44 30.51 -22.76
CA ARG A 385 -7.32 30.36 -21.29
C ARG A 385 -6.28 29.33 -20.90
N GLN A 386 -6.20 28.21 -21.62
CA GLN A 386 -5.20 27.15 -21.36
C GLN A 386 -3.79 27.62 -21.69
N VAL A 387 -3.61 28.33 -22.82
CA VAL A 387 -2.33 28.95 -23.21
C VAL A 387 -1.89 29.98 -22.16
N ALA A 388 -2.79 30.92 -21.76
CA ALA A 388 -2.47 31.93 -20.75
C ALA A 388 -2.13 31.30 -19.38
N ARG A 389 -2.80 30.21 -18.99
CA ARG A 389 -2.50 29.49 -17.76
C ARG A 389 -1.13 28.82 -17.83
N ALA A 390 -0.81 28.18 -18.96
CA ALA A 390 0.46 27.48 -19.17
C ALA A 390 1.63 28.48 -19.12
N ARG A 391 1.49 29.66 -19.78
CA ARG A 391 2.49 30.72 -19.73
C ARG A 391 2.74 31.24 -18.32
N ARG A 392 1.67 31.54 -17.56
CA ARG A 392 1.84 31.93 -16.15
C ARG A 392 2.52 30.87 -15.32
N ALA A 393 2.22 29.59 -15.55
CA ALA A 393 2.87 28.50 -14.84
C ALA A 393 4.38 28.46 -15.13
N VAL A 394 4.79 28.53 -16.40
CA VAL A 394 6.21 28.55 -16.79
C VAL A 394 6.90 29.80 -16.29
N GLN A 395 6.29 30.98 -16.47
CA GLN A 395 6.86 32.25 -15.98
C GLN A 395 7.05 32.26 -14.46
N GLY A 396 6.09 31.69 -13.71
CA GLY A 396 6.22 31.56 -12.26
C GLY A 396 7.32 30.58 -11.86
N GLN A 397 7.55 29.53 -12.66
CA GLN A 397 8.63 28.55 -12.44
C GLN A 397 10.02 29.17 -12.73
N VAL A 398 10.13 29.96 -13.80
CA VAL A 398 11.36 30.69 -14.16
C VAL A 398 11.66 31.82 -13.17
N GLY A 399 10.65 32.36 -12.48
CA GLY A 399 10.81 33.31 -11.39
C GLY A 399 11.59 32.73 -10.17
N THR A 400 11.77 31.42 -10.11
CA THR A 400 12.66 30.70 -9.19
C THR A 400 13.66 29.87 -10.01
N PRO A 401 14.66 30.49 -10.65
CA PRO A 401 15.50 29.83 -11.66
C PRO A 401 16.21 28.59 -11.11
N ASP A 402 16.67 28.63 -9.87
CA ASP A 402 17.33 27.47 -9.24
C ASP A 402 16.43 26.23 -9.18
N ALA A 403 15.14 26.40 -8.93
CA ALA A 403 14.21 25.26 -8.88
C ALA A 403 13.82 24.73 -10.27
N ALA A 404 13.94 25.53 -11.33
CA ALA A 404 13.61 25.15 -12.69
C ALA A 404 14.77 24.45 -13.40
N ALA A 405 16.02 24.79 -13.05
CA ALA A 405 17.22 24.14 -13.56
C ALA A 405 17.29 22.66 -13.09
N GLU A 406 18.05 21.87 -13.82
CA GLU A 406 18.30 20.47 -13.45
C GLU A 406 19.13 20.40 -12.17
N TRP A 407 18.75 19.54 -11.21
CA TRP A 407 19.34 19.55 -9.86
C TRP A 407 20.86 19.36 -9.85
N ARG A 408 21.39 18.59 -10.80
CA ARG A 408 22.85 18.35 -10.92
C ARG A 408 23.64 19.61 -11.28
N THR A 409 22.99 20.64 -11.84
CA THR A 409 23.62 21.93 -12.09
C THR A 409 23.62 22.85 -10.86
N GLN A 410 22.91 22.47 -9.80
CA GLN A 410 22.74 23.25 -8.58
C GLN A 410 23.64 22.80 -7.42
N VAL A 411 24.38 21.71 -7.59
CA VAL A 411 25.27 21.11 -6.58
C VAL A 411 26.69 20.97 -7.12
N ALA A 412 27.66 20.81 -6.22
CA ALA A 412 29.04 20.60 -6.61
C ALA A 412 29.19 19.21 -7.29
N LEU A 413 30.10 19.10 -8.25
CA LEU A 413 30.29 17.89 -9.06
C LEU A 413 30.53 16.63 -8.21
N HIS A 414 31.27 16.77 -7.11
CA HIS A 414 31.59 15.67 -6.20
C HIS A 414 30.38 15.16 -5.38
N GLU A 415 29.29 15.93 -5.34
CA GLU A 415 28.05 15.56 -4.66
C GLU A 415 27.08 14.77 -5.58
N ILE A 416 27.42 14.67 -6.87
CA ILE A 416 26.59 13.98 -7.86
C ILE A 416 27.03 12.52 -7.96
N PRO A 417 26.19 11.53 -7.56
CA PRO A 417 26.51 10.13 -7.79
C PRO A 417 26.72 9.84 -9.28
N LEU A 418 27.65 8.93 -9.60
CA LEU A 418 28.00 8.57 -10.98
C LEU A 418 26.81 7.99 -11.77
N ASP A 419 25.88 7.36 -11.10
CA ASP A 419 24.67 6.76 -11.65
C ASP A 419 23.44 7.69 -11.53
N ALA A 420 23.63 8.94 -11.13
CA ALA A 420 22.56 9.91 -10.93
C ALA A 420 21.77 10.15 -12.23
N ARG A 421 20.45 10.14 -12.10
CA ARG A 421 19.50 10.32 -13.21
C ARG A 421 18.59 11.52 -12.97
N ALA A 422 17.91 11.94 -14.02
CA ALA A 422 16.87 12.95 -13.90
C ALA A 422 15.67 12.42 -13.09
N LEU A 423 15.07 13.29 -12.28
CA LEU A 423 13.82 13.03 -11.58
C LEU A 423 12.65 12.95 -12.57
N GLY A 424 11.52 12.42 -12.15
CA GLY A 424 10.30 12.30 -12.95
C GLY A 424 9.58 10.97 -12.78
N THR A 425 9.76 10.30 -11.64
CA THR A 425 9.15 8.99 -11.36
C THR A 425 7.81 9.09 -10.64
N GLN A 426 7.47 10.28 -10.11
CA GLN A 426 6.29 10.47 -9.26
C GLN A 426 4.98 10.27 -10.00
N GLU A 427 4.86 10.68 -11.28
CA GLU A 427 3.64 10.46 -12.05
C GLU A 427 3.38 8.95 -12.21
N GLY A 428 4.40 8.16 -12.55
CA GLY A 428 4.31 6.70 -12.59
C GLY A 428 3.97 6.11 -11.23
N THR A 429 4.58 6.61 -10.16
CA THR A 429 4.27 6.22 -8.79
C THR A 429 2.80 6.50 -8.46
N ASN A 430 2.31 7.69 -8.71
CA ASN A 430 0.92 8.08 -8.47
C ASN A 430 -0.07 7.27 -9.30
N ALA A 431 0.29 6.92 -10.54
CA ALA A 431 -0.55 6.08 -11.40
C ALA A 431 -0.77 4.69 -10.78
N HIS A 432 0.29 4.06 -10.26
CA HIS A 432 0.23 2.74 -9.64
C HIS A 432 -0.28 2.79 -8.20
N LEU A 433 0.18 3.75 -7.41
CA LEU A 433 -0.17 3.87 -6.00
C LEU A 433 -1.64 4.24 -5.80
N LEU A 434 -2.15 5.24 -6.52
CA LEU A 434 -3.47 5.82 -6.26
C LEU A 434 -4.42 5.77 -7.46
N ALA A 435 -3.97 6.24 -8.64
CA ALA A 435 -4.90 6.50 -9.74
C ALA A 435 -5.56 5.22 -10.27
N ARG A 436 -4.82 4.12 -10.36
CA ARG A 436 -5.36 2.82 -10.80
C ARG A 436 -6.51 2.36 -9.91
N ARG A 437 -6.40 2.56 -8.59
CA ARG A 437 -7.42 2.14 -7.61
C ARG A 437 -8.52 3.18 -7.42
N MET A 438 -8.20 4.48 -7.49
CA MET A 438 -9.07 5.53 -7.00
C MET A 438 -9.72 6.39 -8.09
N LYS A 439 -9.11 6.50 -9.28
CA LYS A 439 -9.63 7.34 -10.38
C LYS A 439 -10.34 6.55 -11.48
N ARG A 440 -9.93 5.31 -11.70
CA ARG A 440 -10.50 4.46 -12.75
C ARG A 440 -11.75 3.74 -12.24
N ARG A 441 -12.61 3.26 -13.14
CA ARG A 441 -13.84 2.51 -12.83
C ARG A 441 -14.99 3.34 -12.23
N GLY A 442 -15.07 4.64 -12.53
CA GLY A 442 -16.20 5.49 -12.09
C GLY A 442 -16.31 5.70 -10.58
N MET A 443 -15.24 5.48 -9.83
CA MET A 443 -15.24 5.61 -8.38
C MET A 443 -15.30 7.06 -7.92
N SER A 444 -16.00 7.28 -6.80
CA SER A 444 -16.00 8.53 -6.04
C SER A 444 -15.89 8.24 -4.55
N TRP A 445 -15.28 9.16 -3.81
CA TRP A 445 -14.82 8.94 -2.44
C TRP A 445 -15.36 10.00 -1.48
N THR A 446 -15.59 9.63 -0.23
CA THR A 446 -15.57 10.65 0.84
C THR A 446 -14.11 11.04 1.11
N VAL A 447 -13.86 12.25 1.58
CA VAL A 447 -12.50 12.70 1.93
C VAL A 447 -11.84 11.73 2.91
N SER A 448 -12.57 11.34 3.96
CA SER A 448 -12.07 10.36 4.94
C SER A 448 -11.81 8.97 4.33
N GLY A 449 -12.61 8.57 3.34
CA GLY A 449 -12.41 7.33 2.60
C GLY A 449 -11.18 7.37 1.68
N ALA A 450 -10.95 8.52 1.01
CA ALA A 450 -9.78 8.74 0.17
C ALA A 450 -8.48 8.72 0.99
N ARG A 451 -8.45 9.43 2.11
CA ARG A 451 -7.33 9.44 3.06
C ARG A 451 -7.01 8.03 3.57
N ALA A 452 -8.03 7.29 4.01
CA ALA A 452 -7.85 5.93 4.50
C ALA A 452 -7.33 4.97 3.42
N MET A 453 -7.80 5.11 2.17
CA MET A 453 -7.30 4.31 1.05
C MET A 453 -5.85 4.68 0.70
N GLY A 454 -5.50 5.96 0.66
CA GLY A 454 -4.12 6.42 0.45
C GLY A 454 -3.17 5.84 1.50
N LYS A 455 -3.52 5.93 2.78
CA LYS A 455 -2.72 5.38 3.87
C LYS A 455 -2.61 3.86 3.80
N ALA A 456 -3.68 3.14 3.47
CA ALA A 456 -3.63 1.70 3.28
C ALA A 456 -2.71 1.30 2.11
N ARG A 457 -2.78 2.02 0.98
CA ARG A 457 -1.87 1.82 -0.16
C ARG A 457 -0.41 2.09 0.20
N GLU A 458 -0.14 3.13 0.98
CA GLU A 458 1.20 3.40 1.53
C GLU A 458 1.72 2.22 2.33
N LEU A 459 0.93 1.70 3.29
CA LEU A 459 1.34 0.58 4.14
C LEU A 459 1.64 -0.70 3.34
N VAL A 460 0.84 -0.99 2.31
CA VAL A 460 1.05 -2.14 1.42
C VAL A 460 2.31 -1.94 0.59
N THR A 461 2.48 -0.77 -0.01
CA THR A 461 3.63 -0.46 -0.87
C THR A 461 4.95 -0.48 -0.10
N ASN A 462 4.95 0.03 1.13
CA ASN A 462 6.14 0.04 2.00
C ASN A 462 6.36 -1.30 2.75
N GLY A 463 5.49 -2.30 2.59
CA GLY A 463 5.59 -3.57 3.31
C GLY A 463 5.33 -3.48 4.82
N THR A 464 4.73 -2.40 5.31
CA THR A 464 4.54 -2.12 6.74
C THR A 464 3.12 -2.42 7.25
N LEU A 465 2.28 -3.06 6.44
CA LEU A 465 0.88 -3.31 6.77
C LEU A 465 0.70 -4.27 7.97
N ALA A 466 1.48 -5.36 8.02
CA ALA A 466 1.29 -6.41 9.04
C ALA A 466 1.47 -5.91 10.49
N PRO A 467 2.51 -5.16 10.85
CA PRO A 467 2.64 -4.55 12.19
C PRO A 467 1.45 -3.67 12.57
N TRP A 468 0.93 -2.88 11.62
CA TRP A 468 -0.22 -2.02 11.87
C TRP A 468 -1.54 -2.78 12.03
N CYS A 469 -1.71 -3.88 11.30
CA CYS A 469 -2.85 -4.78 11.52
C CYS A 469 -2.79 -5.44 12.90
N LEU A 470 -1.60 -5.83 13.34
CA LEU A 470 -1.37 -6.34 14.69
C LEU A 470 -1.72 -5.29 15.74
N ALA A 471 -1.25 -4.07 15.60
CA ALA A 471 -1.60 -2.94 16.48
C ALA A 471 -3.10 -2.62 16.46
N ALA A 472 -3.74 -2.67 15.29
CA ALA A 472 -5.16 -2.41 15.12
C ALA A 472 -6.07 -3.48 15.75
N THR A 473 -5.54 -4.65 16.04
CA THR A 473 -6.23 -5.73 16.76
C THR A 473 -5.88 -5.80 18.25
N GLY A 474 -5.02 -4.92 18.74
CA GLY A 474 -4.64 -4.86 20.16
C GLY A 474 -3.59 -5.87 20.62
N THR A 475 -3.15 -6.76 19.75
CA THR A 475 -2.26 -7.89 20.07
C THR A 475 -0.84 -7.45 20.52
N VAL A 476 -0.38 -6.25 20.10
CA VAL A 476 0.91 -5.69 20.55
C VAL A 476 0.96 -5.46 22.06
N ALA A 477 -0.15 -4.98 22.66
CA ALA A 477 -0.22 -4.80 24.11
C ALA A 477 -0.15 -6.15 24.86
N ALA A 478 -0.69 -7.23 24.26
CA ALA A 478 -0.60 -8.57 24.80
C ALA A 478 0.83 -9.14 24.70
N LEU A 479 1.51 -8.95 23.57
CA LEU A 479 2.90 -9.38 23.39
C LEU A 479 3.83 -8.74 24.41
N ARG A 480 3.75 -7.42 24.59
CA ARG A 480 4.53 -6.71 25.62
C ARG A 480 4.20 -7.16 27.04
N ARG A 481 2.97 -7.60 27.30
CA ARG A 481 2.57 -8.18 28.59
C ARG A 481 3.10 -9.60 28.74
N SER A 482 3.09 -10.42 27.68
CA SER A 482 3.65 -11.78 27.71
C SER A 482 5.16 -11.77 27.86
N GLU A 483 5.88 -10.82 27.29
CA GLU A 483 7.32 -10.60 27.52
C GLU A 483 7.62 -10.26 29.00
N ARG A 484 6.75 -9.47 29.64
CA ARG A 484 6.85 -9.20 31.08
C ARG A 484 6.47 -10.40 31.95
N LEU A 485 5.58 -11.28 31.47
CA LEU A 485 5.19 -12.50 32.15
C LEU A 485 6.22 -13.63 31.95
N ALA A 486 6.88 -13.68 30.81
CA ALA A 486 8.00 -14.60 30.56
C ALA A 486 9.25 -14.27 31.41
N ALA A 487 9.34 -13.05 31.95
CA ALA A 487 10.36 -12.66 32.93
C ALA A 487 10.02 -13.11 34.39
N LEU A 488 8.88 -13.73 34.63
CA LEU A 488 8.55 -14.39 35.88
C LEU A 488 9.13 -15.81 35.88
N PRO A 489 9.67 -16.31 37.03
CA PRO A 489 10.32 -17.63 37.07
C PRO A 489 9.36 -18.73 36.60
N ASP A 490 9.90 -19.66 35.83
CA ASP A 490 9.24 -20.82 35.23
C ASP A 490 8.46 -21.65 36.26
N ALA A 491 7.19 -21.33 36.44
CA ALA A 491 6.27 -22.36 36.93
C ALA A 491 5.86 -23.18 35.69
N PRO A 492 6.11 -24.51 35.68
CA PRO A 492 5.69 -25.35 34.57
C PRO A 492 4.18 -25.19 34.39
N LEU A 493 3.75 -24.66 33.24
CA LEU A 493 2.35 -24.64 32.86
C LEU A 493 1.86 -26.11 32.91
N PRO A 494 0.87 -26.44 33.77
CA PRO A 494 0.23 -27.73 33.65
C PRO A 494 -0.47 -27.76 32.29
N TRP A 495 0.13 -28.43 31.32
CA TRP A 495 -0.56 -28.72 30.08
C TRP A 495 -1.75 -29.60 30.47
N PRO A 496 -3.00 -29.09 30.43
CA PRO A 496 -4.12 -29.98 30.53
C PRO A 496 -3.96 -30.98 29.39
N HIS A 497 -4.15 -32.25 29.68
CA HIS A 497 -4.30 -33.24 28.63
C HIS A 497 -5.46 -32.75 27.74
N VAL A 498 -5.13 -32.12 26.64
CA VAL A 498 -6.11 -31.75 25.63
C VAL A 498 -6.48 -33.07 24.99
N THR A 499 -7.56 -33.68 25.48
CA THR A 499 -8.21 -34.77 24.79
C THR A 499 -8.82 -34.15 23.52
N CYS A 500 -8.04 -34.11 22.48
CA CYS A 500 -8.55 -33.89 21.14
C CYS A 500 -9.19 -35.21 20.71
N PRO A 501 -10.50 -35.33 20.53
CA PRO A 501 -11.14 -36.57 20.12
C PRO A 501 -10.50 -37.17 18.87
N ALA A 502 -9.98 -36.33 17.97
CA ALA A 502 -9.24 -36.74 16.79
C ALA A 502 -7.87 -37.38 17.11
N THR A 503 -7.30 -37.17 18.31
CA THR A 503 -5.97 -37.73 18.69
C THR A 503 -6.06 -38.90 19.64
N HIS A 504 -7.22 -39.16 20.28
CA HIS A 504 -7.40 -40.17 21.34
C HIS A 504 -8.48 -41.21 21.03
N GLY A 505 -9.27 -41.05 19.97
CA GLY A 505 -10.20 -42.04 19.46
C GLY A 505 -9.47 -43.11 18.61
N PRO A 506 -10.08 -44.29 18.41
CA PRO A 506 -9.53 -45.22 17.43
C PRO A 506 -9.49 -44.53 16.07
N PRO A 507 -8.36 -44.60 15.32
CA PRO A 507 -8.23 -43.94 14.04
C PRO A 507 -9.25 -44.48 13.06
N HIS A 508 -10.13 -43.59 12.58
CA HIS A 508 -11.16 -43.94 11.61
C HIS A 508 -10.61 -44.14 10.19
N ASP A 509 -9.38 -43.69 9.92
CA ASP A 509 -8.63 -43.94 8.68
C ASP A 509 -7.10 -43.88 8.88
N ALA A 510 -6.35 -44.32 7.86
CA ALA A 510 -4.87 -44.38 7.89
C ALA A 510 -4.23 -42.97 7.95
N THR A 511 -4.91 -41.93 7.48
CA THR A 511 -4.45 -40.52 7.46
C THR A 511 -4.53 -39.94 8.86
N VAL A 512 -5.64 -40.20 9.57
CA VAL A 512 -5.82 -39.78 10.96
C VAL A 512 -4.82 -40.54 11.86
N ALA A 513 -4.58 -41.83 11.62
CA ALA A 513 -3.58 -42.60 12.33
C ALA A 513 -2.13 -42.08 12.10
N HIS A 514 -1.83 -41.59 10.91
CA HIS A 514 -0.55 -40.96 10.59
C HIS A 514 -0.40 -39.62 11.31
N LEU A 515 -1.40 -38.76 11.24
CA LEU A 515 -1.44 -37.46 11.94
C LEU A 515 -1.34 -37.64 13.46
N GLN A 516 -2.05 -38.61 14.03
CA GLN A 516 -1.96 -38.94 15.44
C GLN A 516 -0.55 -39.33 15.85
N ARG A 517 0.15 -40.16 15.06
CA ARG A 517 1.56 -40.56 15.31
C ARG A 517 2.51 -39.35 15.21
N VAL A 518 2.32 -38.45 14.23
CA VAL A 518 3.13 -37.25 14.07
C VAL A 518 2.95 -36.31 15.26
N LEU A 519 1.72 -36.10 15.71
CA LEU A 519 1.40 -35.24 16.84
C LEU A 519 1.81 -35.82 18.21
N GLN A 520 1.74 -37.15 18.38
CA GLN A 520 2.17 -37.82 19.59
C GLN A 520 3.68 -38.02 19.67
N GLY A 521 4.37 -38.04 18.53
CA GLY A 521 5.82 -38.23 18.41
C GLY A 521 6.70 -37.06 18.78
N GLY A 522 6.13 -35.94 19.25
CA GLY A 522 6.84 -34.77 19.78
C GLY A 522 7.87 -34.20 18.81
N TYR A 523 7.51 -33.21 17.97
CA TYR A 523 8.49 -32.38 17.31
C TYR A 523 9.28 -31.63 18.38
N ARG A 524 10.50 -32.06 18.68
CA ARG A 524 11.50 -31.21 19.31
C ARG A 524 11.91 -30.18 18.26
N LEU A 525 11.39 -28.97 18.38
CA LEU A 525 11.95 -27.82 17.70
C LEU A 525 13.37 -27.62 18.25
N ARG A 526 14.37 -27.81 17.39
CA ARG A 526 15.73 -27.32 17.61
C ARG A 526 15.80 -25.84 17.25
#